data_3b7f20b222794fa57809383b5c682553
#
_entry.id   3b7f20b222794fa57809383b5c682553
#
_cell.length_a   1.000
_cell.length_b   1.000
_cell.length_c   1.000
_cell.angle_alpha   90.00
_cell.angle_beta   90.00
_cell.angle_gamma   90.00
#
_symmetry.space_group_name_H-M   'P 1'
#
loop_
_entity.id
_entity.type
_entity.pdbx_description
1 polymer ?
#
loop_
_entity_poly.entity_id
_entity_poly.type
_entity_poly.pdbx_seq_one_letter_code
_entity_poly.pdbx_strand_id
1 'polypeptide(L)'
;MSFLHDIWNPWHGCVKCSEGCQNCYMYFLDRMRDQNGAEIYKTKSGFSYPLQKDRTGHYKIQSGEQIRVCMTSDFFLEEADPWRVEGWDIMRQRSDVVFFLLTKRPQRVRECLPPDWGSGWDNIFFNVTCENQRRADERIPIPVSYTHLRAHET
;
A
#
# COMPACT_ATOMS: atom_id res chain seq x y z
N MET A 1 17.14 15.49 5.61
CA MET A 1 15.76 15.70 5.13
C MET A 1 15.03 14.37 5.09
N SER A 2 13.83 14.32 5.65
CA SER A 2 13.02 13.11 5.60
C SER A 2 12.18 13.12 4.33
N PHE A 3 12.10 11.97 3.67
CA PHE A 3 11.29 11.81 2.46
C PHE A 3 10.09 10.88 2.69
N LEU A 4 9.91 10.42 3.93
CA LEU A 4 8.84 9.49 4.26
C LEU A 4 7.77 10.22 5.08
N HIS A 5 7.21 11.27 4.49
CA HIS A 5 6.30 12.14 5.20
C HIS A 5 4.90 12.21 4.60
N ASP A 6 4.61 11.34 3.64
CA ASP A 6 3.27 11.34 3.06
C ASP A 6 2.70 9.93 2.96
N ILE A 7 1.38 9.85 2.94
CA ILE A 7 0.64 8.60 2.94
C ILE A 7 -0.44 8.68 1.86
N TRP A 8 -0.60 7.59 1.12
CA TRP A 8 -1.64 7.47 0.11
C TRP A 8 -2.51 6.26 0.42
N ASN A 9 -3.78 6.50 0.68
CA ASN A 9 -4.76 5.45 0.93
C ASN A 9 -5.78 5.45 -0.20
N PRO A 10 -5.54 4.69 -1.30
CA PRO A 10 -6.49 4.63 -2.41
C PRO A 10 -7.79 3.93 -2.04
N TRP A 11 -7.74 3.08 -1.03
CA TRP A 11 -8.94 2.47 -0.44
C TRP A 11 -8.75 2.35 1.06
N HIS A 12 -9.85 2.09 1.75
CA HIS A 12 -9.87 2.03 3.20
C HIS A 12 -10.61 0.78 3.66
N GLY A 13 -10.25 0.28 4.84
CA GLY A 13 -10.86 -0.92 5.41
C GLY A 13 -10.07 -2.16 5.07
N CYS A 14 -10.23 -3.18 5.89
CA CYS A 14 -9.45 -4.40 5.71
C CYS A 14 -10.13 -5.59 6.39
N VAL A 15 -9.94 -6.78 5.83
CA VAL A 15 -10.31 -8.04 6.46
C VAL A 15 -9.12 -8.52 7.26
N LYS A 16 -9.34 -8.86 8.54
CA LYS A 16 -8.27 -9.37 9.39
C LYS A 16 -7.77 -10.71 8.88
N CYS A 17 -6.45 -10.85 8.76
CA CYS A 17 -5.84 -12.05 8.20
C CYS A 17 -4.81 -12.71 9.10
N SER A 18 -4.44 -12.09 10.21
CA SER A 18 -3.44 -12.62 11.12
C SER A 18 -3.60 -12.01 12.51
N GLU A 19 -2.82 -12.52 13.47
CA GLU A 19 -2.87 -12.05 14.86
C GLU A 19 -2.51 -10.57 14.98
N GLY A 20 -1.64 -10.05 14.14
CA GLY A 20 -1.31 -8.62 14.15
C GLY A 20 -2.49 -7.73 13.78
N CYS A 21 -3.48 -8.28 13.05
CA CYS A 21 -4.67 -7.53 12.68
C CYS A 21 -5.63 -7.31 13.85
N GLN A 22 -5.50 -8.07 14.93
CA GLN A 22 -6.40 -7.95 16.08
C GLN A 22 -6.24 -6.60 16.77
N ASN A 23 -5.04 -6.02 16.73
CA ASN A 23 -4.75 -4.72 17.31
C ASN A 23 -4.37 -3.71 16.24
N CYS A 24 -4.97 -3.84 15.05
CA CYS A 24 -4.68 -2.97 13.92
C CYS A 24 -5.08 -1.52 14.23
N TYR A 25 -4.15 -0.60 13.97
CA TYR A 25 -4.35 0.83 14.22
C TYR A 25 -5.54 1.40 13.43
N MET A 26 -5.74 0.92 12.22
CA MET A 26 -6.86 1.35 11.38
C MET A 26 -8.21 1.04 12.04
N TYR A 27 -8.37 -0.19 12.59
CA TYR A 27 -9.60 -0.56 13.29
C TYR A 27 -9.82 0.29 14.53
N PHE A 28 -8.74 0.60 15.25
CA PHE A 28 -8.81 1.47 16.43
C PHE A 28 -9.28 2.86 16.04
N LEU A 29 -8.71 3.45 14.99
CA LEU A 29 -9.10 4.79 14.54
C LEU A 29 -10.54 4.83 14.05
N ASP A 30 -10.96 3.82 13.29
CA ASP A 30 -12.34 3.76 12.77
C ASP A 30 -13.33 3.64 13.92
N ARG A 31 -13.01 2.85 14.93
CA ARG A 31 -13.88 2.72 16.08
C ARG A 31 -14.03 4.04 16.85
N MET A 32 -12.94 4.80 16.96
CA MET A 32 -13.00 6.12 17.59
C MET A 32 -13.82 7.13 16.77
N ARG A 33 -13.92 6.92 15.46
CA ARG A 33 -14.70 7.78 14.55
C ARG A 33 -16.10 7.23 14.31
N ASP A 34 -16.51 6.23 15.07
CA ASP A 34 -17.80 5.57 14.92
C ASP A 34 -17.95 4.93 13.54
N GLN A 35 -16.85 4.40 12.99
CA GLN A 35 -16.82 3.71 11.72
C GLN A 35 -16.44 2.25 11.91
N ASN A 36 -16.77 1.43 10.90
CA ASN A 36 -16.45 0.01 10.91
C ASN A 36 -15.23 -0.24 10.03
N GLY A 37 -14.12 -0.64 10.66
CA GLY A 37 -12.87 -0.93 9.94
C GLY A 37 -12.97 -2.07 8.95
N ALA A 38 -13.98 -2.94 9.07
CA ALA A 38 -14.21 -4.02 8.12
C ALA A 38 -14.97 -3.56 6.88
N GLU A 39 -15.50 -2.35 6.87
CA GLU A 39 -16.16 -1.79 5.70
C GLU A 39 -15.11 -1.29 4.71
N ILE A 40 -15.05 -1.95 3.55
CA ILE A 40 -14.04 -1.69 2.54
C ILE A 40 -14.63 -0.82 1.45
N TYR A 41 -13.97 0.29 1.16
CA TYR A 41 -14.44 1.21 0.13
C TYR A 41 -13.27 1.92 -0.56
N LYS A 42 -13.50 2.27 -1.83
CA LYS A 42 -12.59 3.12 -2.60
C LYS A 42 -12.69 4.54 -2.07
N THR A 43 -11.54 5.17 -1.79
CA THR A 43 -11.56 6.58 -1.37
C THR A 43 -11.98 7.46 -2.53
N LYS A 44 -12.59 8.61 -2.22
CA LYS A 44 -13.09 9.53 -3.25
C LYS A 44 -11.97 10.40 -3.78
N SER A 45 -11.77 11.57 -3.21
CA SER A 45 -10.71 12.48 -3.66
C SER A 45 -9.32 11.94 -3.40
N GLY A 46 -9.14 11.14 -2.36
CA GLY A 46 -7.84 10.57 -2.00
C GLY A 46 -7.30 9.54 -2.98
N PHE A 47 -8.16 8.94 -3.81
CA PHE A 47 -7.72 7.90 -4.73
C PHE A 47 -6.71 8.42 -5.74
N SER A 48 -6.88 9.64 -6.23
CA SER A 48 -5.98 10.24 -7.21
C SER A 48 -4.94 11.18 -6.59
N TYR A 49 -4.72 11.09 -5.29
CA TYR A 49 -3.83 12.02 -4.59
C TYR A 49 -2.46 12.16 -5.24
N PRO A 50 -1.78 11.09 -5.69
CA PRO A 50 -0.47 11.26 -6.33
C PRO A 50 -0.49 12.07 -7.62
N LEU A 51 -1.64 12.24 -8.23
CA LEU A 51 -1.78 13.03 -9.47
C LEU A 51 -2.32 14.43 -9.21
N GLN A 52 -2.65 14.77 -7.96
CA GLN A 52 -3.23 16.07 -7.63
C GLN A 52 -2.18 17.16 -7.63
N LYS A 53 -2.60 18.35 -8.07
CA LYS A 53 -1.73 19.52 -8.15
C LYS A 53 -2.31 20.64 -7.29
N ASP A 54 -1.43 21.54 -6.86
CA ASP A 54 -1.82 22.73 -6.12
C ASP A 54 -2.26 23.84 -7.09
N ARG A 55 -2.54 25.03 -6.54
CA ARG A 55 -3.00 26.17 -7.34
C ARG A 55 -1.96 26.64 -8.35
N THR A 56 -0.68 26.39 -8.09
CA THR A 56 0.41 26.83 -8.96
C THR A 56 0.72 25.80 -10.06
N GLY A 57 0.01 24.66 -10.07
CA GLY A 57 0.24 23.62 -11.05
C GLY A 57 1.31 22.60 -10.69
N HIS A 58 1.83 22.66 -9.47
CA HIS A 58 2.82 21.71 -8.99
C HIS A 58 2.13 20.53 -8.29
N TYR A 59 2.70 19.33 -8.43
CA TYR A 59 2.18 18.17 -7.71
C TYR A 59 2.27 18.38 -6.20
N LYS A 60 1.23 17.96 -5.49
CA LYS A 60 1.24 17.97 -4.03
C LYS A 60 2.30 17.01 -3.48
N ILE A 61 2.44 15.84 -4.12
CA ILE A 61 3.55 14.92 -3.84
C ILE A 61 4.65 15.23 -4.85
N GLN A 62 5.77 15.70 -4.35
CA GLN A 62 6.87 16.15 -5.19
C GLN A 62 7.75 14.99 -5.65
N SER A 63 8.47 15.20 -6.74
CA SER A 63 9.42 14.24 -7.26
C SER A 63 10.46 13.87 -6.18
N GLY A 64 10.74 12.59 -6.04
CA GLY A 64 11.71 12.10 -5.07
C GLY A 64 11.12 11.75 -3.71
N GLU A 65 9.86 12.08 -3.44
CA GLU A 65 9.23 11.74 -2.17
C GLU A 65 8.99 10.23 -2.06
N GLN A 66 8.94 9.76 -0.82
CA GLN A 66 8.66 8.38 -0.48
C GLN A 66 7.29 8.30 0.18
N ILE A 67 6.40 7.51 -0.41
CA ILE A 67 5.00 7.46 -0.02
C ILE A 67 4.65 6.07 0.48
N ARG A 68 4.00 5.98 1.64
CA ARG A 68 3.45 4.73 2.15
C ARG A 68 2.05 4.54 1.61
N VAL A 69 1.79 3.37 1.03
CA VAL A 69 0.52 3.07 0.40
C VAL A 69 -0.26 2.09 1.25
N CYS A 70 -1.55 2.40 1.49
CA CYS A 70 -2.47 1.53 2.24
C CYS A 70 -2.10 1.35 3.71
N MET A 71 -1.89 2.46 4.42
CA MET A 71 -1.73 2.44 5.87
C MET A 71 -3.02 2.02 6.58
N THR A 72 -4.17 2.26 5.95
CA THR A 72 -5.49 1.95 6.51
C THR A 72 -6.16 0.77 5.82
N SER A 73 -5.38 0.00 5.05
CA SER A 73 -5.86 -1.17 4.33
C SER A 73 -4.68 -2.08 3.99
N ASP A 74 -4.86 -2.91 2.97
CA ASP A 74 -3.79 -3.77 2.42
C ASP A 74 -3.80 -3.60 0.91
N PHE A 75 -2.64 -3.35 0.31
CA PHE A 75 -2.58 -3.11 -1.14
C PHE A 75 -3.03 -4.34 -1.94
N PHE A 76 -2.84 -5.53 -1.40
CA PHE A 76 -3.20 -6.78 -2.09
C PHE A 76 -4.48 -7.40 -1.56
N LEU A 77 -5.35 -6.58 -0.98
CA LEU A 77 -6.67 -7.00 -0.52
C LEU A 77 -7.52 -7.44 -1.72
N GLU A 78 -8.17 -8.61 -1.60
CA GLU A 78 -8.97 -9.16 -2.70
C GLU A 78 -10.11 -8.23 -3.12
N GLU A 79 -10.78 -7.62 -2.15
CA GLU A 79 -11.90 -6.72 -2.41
C GLU A 79 -11.49 -5.47 -3.20
N ALA A 80 -10.19 -5.15 -3.22
CA ALA A 80 -9.66 -4.01 -3.95
C ALA A 80 -9.21 -4.36 -5.37
N ASP A 81 -9.36 -5.61 -5.80
CA ASP A 81 -8.92 -6.04 -7.13
C ASP A 81 -9.42 -5.12 -8.26
N PRO A 82 -10.71 -4.70 -8.29
CA PRO A 82 -11.17 -3.81 -9.35
C PRO A 82 -10.50 -2.43 -9.35
N TRP A 83 -10.03 -1.99 -8.20
CA TRP A 83 -9.43 -0.65 -8.06
C TRP A 83 -7.92 -0.66 -8.27
N ARG A 84 -7.28 -1.80 -8.08
CA ARG A 84 -5.82 -1.90 -8.12
C ARG A 84 -5.25 -1.57 -9.48
N VAL A 85 -5.96 -1.92 -10.55
CA VAL A 85 -5.53 -1.62 -11.91
C VAL A 85 -5.30 -0.11 -12.09
N GLU A 86 -6.25 0.70 -11.61
CA GLU A 86 -6.12 2.15 -11.66
C GLU A 86 -5.01 2.64 -10.73
N GLY A 87 -4.82 1.98 -9.60
CA GLY A 87 -3.72 2.27 -8.68
C GLY A 87 -2.36 2.07 -9.34
N TRP A 88 -2.19 0.99 -10.08
CA TRP A 88 -0.95 0.75 -10.85
C TRP A 88 -0.74 1.85 -11.90
N ASP A 89 -1.81 2.29 -12.57
CA ASP A 89 -1.70 3.37 -13.56
C ASP A 89 -1.21 4.67 -12.93
N ILE A 90 -1.69 4.98 -11.75
CA ILE A 90 -1.27 6.19 -11.02
C ILE A 90 0.23 6.11 -10.70
N MET A 91 0.69 4.96 -10.20
CA MET A 91 2.11 4.78 -9.89
C MET A 91 2.97 4.80 -11.14
N ARG A 92 2.45 4.28 -12.24
CA ARG A 92 3.16 4.33 -13.53
C ARG A 92 3.36 5.76 -13.99
N GLN A 93 2.39 6.63 -13.78
CA GLN A 93 2.48 8.04 -14.15
C GLN A 93 3.41 8.83 -13.23
N ARG A 94 3.67 8.32 -12.04
CA ARG A 94 4.54 8.98 -11.06
C ARG A 94 5.78 8.13 -10.80
N SER A 95 6.49 7.79 -11.87
CA SER A 95 7.76 7.04 -11.75
C SER A 95 8.86 7.82 -11.02
N ASP A 96 8.64 9.11 -10.80
CA ASP A 96 9.53 10.00 -10.04
C ASP A 96 9.30 9.93 -8.53
N VAL A 97 8.29 9.19 -8.08
CA VAL A 97 7.92 9.04 -6.67
C VAL A 97 8.14 7.58 -6.25
N VAL A 98 8.65 7.37 -5.05
CA VAL A 98 8.86 6.03 -4.50
C VAL A 98 7.64 5.62 -3.69
N PHE A 99 7.08 4.45 -4.00
CA PHE A 99 5.91 3.91 -3.31
C PHE A 99 6.28 2.67 -2.52
N PHE A 100 5.93 2.67 -1.24
CA PHE A 100 6.06 1.50 -0.37
C PHE A 100 4.68 0.87 -0.20
N LEU A 101 4.49 -0.29 -0.82
CA LEU A 101 3.20 -1.00 -0.81
C LEU A 101 3.16 -1.91 0.42
N LEU A 102 2.31 -1.57 1.39
CA LEU A 102 2.21 -2.33 2.63
C LEU A 102 1.24 -3.49 2.47
N THR A 103 1.65 -4.66 2.91
CA THR A 103 0.81 -5.84 2.82
C THR A 103 1.13 -6.89 3.89
N LYS A 104 0.10 -7.61 4.31
CA LYS A 104 0.21 -8.85 5.07
C LYS A 104 -0.14 -10.06 4.20
N ARG A 105 -0.31 -9.84 2.88
CA ARG A 105 -0.75 -10.86 1.92
C ARG A 105 0.24 -11.00 0.77
N PRO A 106 1.52 -11.32 1.06
CA PRO A 106 2.53 -11.42 -0.02
C PRO A 106 2.23 -12.55 -1.00
N GLN A 107 1.45 -13.55 -0.60
CA GLN A 107 1.07 -14.66 -1.47
C GLN A 107 0.20 -14.22 -2.65
N ARG A 108 -0.42 -13.03 -2.56
CA ARG A 108 -1.24 -12.50 -3.65
C ARG A 108 -0.46 -11.60 -4.60
N VAL A 109 0.79 -11.26 -4.28
CA VAL A 109 1.55 -10.27 -5.05
C VAL A 109 1.66 -10.67 -6.52
N ARG A 110 2.06 -11.94 -6.78
CA ARG A 110 2.31 -12.40 -8.15
C ARG A 110 1.10 -12.21 -9.06
N GLU A 111 -0.08 -12.63 -8.60
CA GLU A 111 -1.29 -12.56 -9.40
C GLU A 111 -1.86 -11.15 -9.53
N CYS A 112 -1.38 -10.21 -8.71
CA CYS A 112 -1.86 -8.84 -8.69
C CYS A 112 -0.91 -7.85 -9.36
N LEU A 113 0.22 -8.32 -9.88
CA LEU A 113 1.18 -7.45 -10.58
C LEU A 113 0.60 -6.95 -11.90
N PRO A 114 0.98 -5.72 -12.34
CA PRO A 114 0.51 -5.23 -13.63
C PRO A 114 1.14 -6.00 -14.79
N PRO A 115 0.49 -6.06 -15.95
CA PRO A 115 1.01 -6.83 -17.09
C PRO A 115 2.41 -6.39 -17.56
N ASP A 116 2.74 -5.13 -17.37
CA ASP A 116 4.03 -4.56 -17.77
C ASP A 116 5.07 -4.53 -16.65
N TRP A 117 4.86 -5.35 -15.59
CA TRP A 117 5.79 -5.38 -14.46
C TRP A 117 7.21 -5.78 -14.87
N GLY A 118 7.35 -6.77 -15.73
CA GLY A 118 8.65 -7.25 -16.18
C GLY A 118 9.51 -7.71 -15.00
N SER A 119 10.74 -7.19 -14.91
CA SER A 119 11.65 -7.48 -13.80
C SER A 119 11.42 -6.57 -12.59
N GLY A 120 10.43 -5.70 -12.64
CA GLY A 120 10.06 -4.79 -11.56
C GLY A 120 10.19 -3.34 -11.96
N TRP A 121 9.52 -2.48 -11.19
CA TRP A 121 9.61 -1.03 -11.35
C TRP A 121 10.51 -0.47 -10.26
N ASP A 122 11.47 0.36 -10.61
CA ASP A 122 12.49 0.88 -9.69
C ASP A 122 11.90 1.71 -8.55
N ASN A 123 10.71 2.26 -8.74
CA ASN A 123 10.07 3.13 -7.75
C ASN A 123 9.08 2.40 -6.84
N ILE A 124 8.98 1.08 -6.92
CA ILE A 124 8.02 0.30 -6.14
C ILE A 124 8.77 -0.63 -5.18
N PHE A 125 8.41 -0.55 -3.90
CA PHE A 125 8.95 -1.43 -2.86
C PHE A 125 7.79 -2.14 -2.15
N PHE A 126 7.95 -3.43 -1.89
CA PHE A 126 6.97 -4.20 -1.13
C PHE A 126 7.35 -4.19 0.35
N ASN A 127 6.44 -3.71 1.16
CA ASN A 127 6.64 -3.58 2.59
C ASN A 127 5.78 -4.63 3.29
N VAL A 128 6.40 -5.77 3.60
CA VAL A 128 5.69 -6.92 4.17
C VAL A 128 5.70 -6.81 5.69
N THR A 129 4.52 -6.81 6.29
CA THR A 129 4.38 -6.73 7.75
C THR A 129 4.53 -8.12 8.36
N CYS A 130 5.40 -8.23 9.37
CA CYS A 130 5.67 -9.49 10.06
C CYS A 130 5.51 -9.27 11.56
N GLU A 131 4.44 -9.84 12.15
CA GLU A 131 4.13 -9.64 13.57
C GLU A 131 5.03 -10.50 14.49
N ASN A 132 5.52 -11.64 13.97
CA ASN A 132 6.35 -12.55 14.72
C ASN A 132 7.21 -13.38 13.75
N GLN A 133 8.06 -14.25 14.29
CA GLN A 133 8.99 -15.02 13.49
C GLN A 133 8.26 -15.94 12.52
N ARG A 134 7.15 -16.54 12.93
CA ARG A 134 6.37 -17.43 12.04
C ARG A 134 5.87 -16.68 10.81
N ARG A 135 5.35 -15.46 11.01
CA ARG A 135 4.85 -14.66 9.88
C ARG A 135 5.99 -14.19 8.99
N ALA A 136 7.16 -13.90 9.59
CA ALA A 136 8.32 -13.55 8.80
C ALA A 136 8.78 -14.72 7.92
N ASP A 137 8.80 -15.93 8.48
CA ASP A 137 9.18 -17.12 7.74
C ASP A 137 8.22 -17.42 6.59
N GLU A 138 6.93 -17.14 6.78
CA GLU A 138 5.91 -17.36 5.76
C GLU A 138 5.93 -16.29 4.68
N ARG A 139 6.14 -15.04 5.04
CA ARG A 139 5.91 -13.88 4.16
C ARG A 139 7.15 -13.38 3.43
N ILE A 140 8.30 -13.35 4.09
CA ILE A 140 9.50 -12.75 3.50
C ILE A 140 10.00 -13.52 2.26
N PRO A 141 10.05 -14.87 2.24
CA PRO A 141 10.55 -15.59 1.08
C PRO A 141 9.74 -15.37 -0.19
N ILE A 142 8.46 -15.02 -0.07
CA ILE A 142 7.58 -14.86 -1.23
C ILE A 142 7.97 -13.64 -2.06
N PRO A 143 8.04 -12.41 -1.46
CA PRO A 143 8.40 -11.22 -2.23
C PRO A 143 9.85 -11.20 -2.71
N VAL A 144 10.75 -11.98 -2.10
CA VAL A 144 12.16 -12.00 -2.51
C VAL A 144 12.33 -12.42 -3.98
N SER A 145 11.39 -13.19 -4.51
CA SER A 145 11.40 -13.57 -5.93
C SER A 145 11.04 -12.40 -6.86
N TYR A 146 10.59 -11.29 -6.32
CA TYR A 146 10.34 -10.04 -7.05
C TYR A 146 11.42 -9.04 -6.67
N THR A 147 11.39 -7.84 -7.15
CA THR A 147 12.37 -6.83 -6.77
C THR A 147 11.88 -6.00 -5.59
N HIS A 148 12.82 -5.37 -4.88
CA HIS A 148 12.54 -4.34 -3.88
C HIS A 148 11.70 -4.82 -2.69
N LEU A 149 12.21 -5.81 -1.97
CA LEU A 149 11.59 -6.26 -0.72
C LEU A 149 12.01 -5.39 0.45
N ARG A 150 11.05 -5.06 1.30
CA ARG A 150 11.32 -4.46 2.60
C ARG A 150 10.39 -5.09 3.63
N ALA A 151 10.98 -5.71 4.67
CA ALA A 151 10.21 -6.29 5.76
C ALA A 151 9.98 -5.26 6.86
N HIS A 152 8.82 -5.34 7.50
CA HIS A 152 8.44 -4.45 8.60
C HIS A 152 7.84 -5.29 9.72
N GLU A 153 8.43 -5.21 10.90
CA GLU A 153 7.93 -5.91 12.08
C GLU A 153 7.03 -5.00 12.92
N THR A 154 5.94 -5.57 13.44
CA THR A 154 5.05 -4.85 14.34
C THR A 154 5.04 -5.49 15.73
#